data_e531e8f0d82d31e841fe0995024187a4
#
_entry.id   e531e8f0d82d31e841fe0995024187a4
#
_cell.length_a   1.000
_cell.length_b   1.000
_cell.length_c   1.000
_cell.angle_alpha   90.00
_cell.angle_beta   90.00
_cell.angle_gamma   90.00
#
_symmetry.space_group_name_H-M   'P 1'
#
loop_
_entity.id
_entity.type
_entity.pdbx_description
1 polymer ?
#
loop_
_entity_poly.entity_id
_entity_poly.type
_entity_poly.pdbx_seq_one_letter_code
_entity_poly.pdbx_strand_id
1 'polypeptide(L)'
;NIDADHLDFFKTMDNLRASFTKFCDNTTDILVVNGDDENTMRAVKASGFDKQIITFGKTDKNRYYPENIKRISDFQTDFDLMENGSKIERISIHVPGAHNVLNAVAACAAALATGVTPENINKGLSTFWGAGRRFERLATIGGITVVDDYAHHPAEVAATLKTAKAMQDFKRVWAVHQPFTYSRTFTLMDDFASALEIADKVVLTEIMGSREKNTYNVYSADLAAKIPGCKWFPTFEEVARYVADNAESGDMIITLGCGDVYKVAFRIEEILREKYGE
;
A
#
# COMPACT_ATOMS: atom_id res chain seq x y z
N ASN A 1 -10.15 8.00 7.68
CA ASN A 1 -9.20 8.45 8.72
C ASN A 1 -8.42 9.68 8.25
N ILE A 2 -7.92 10.47 9.21
CA ILE A 2 -7.15 11.70 8.98
C ILE A 2 -5.80 11.55 9.66
N ASP A 3 -4.73 11.45 8.87
CA ASP A 3 -3.37 11.29 9.33
C ASP A 3 -2.48 12.42 8.79
N ALA A 4 -1.28 12.58 9.36
CA ALA A 4 -0.32 13.62 9.01
C ALA A 4 0.25 13.41 7.61
N ASP A 5 -0.47 13.85 6.59
CA ASP A 5 -0.06 13.80 5.19
C ASP A 5 -0.22 15.18 4.54
N HIS A 6 0.58 15.44 3.51
CA HIS A 6 0.57 16.71 2.76
C HIS A 6 0.72 17.96 3.65
N LEU A 7 1.49 17.88 4.75
CA LEU A 7 1.74 19.01 5.65
C LEU A 7 2.59 20.11 5.01
N ASP A 8 3.28 19.82 3.91
CA ASP A 8 3.89 20.81 3.02
C ASP A 8 2.83 21.79 2.44
N PHE A 9 1.62 21.30 2.17
CA PHE A 9 0.48 22.10 1.72
C PHE A 9 -0.34 22.64 2.90
N PHE A 10 -0.83 21.78 3.78
CA PHE A 10 -1.73 22.15 4.89
C PHE A 10 -1.04 22.88 6.03
N LYS A 11 0.31 22.80 6.16
CA LYS A 11 1.16 23.39 7.20
C LYS A 11 0.96 22.81 8.60
N THR A 12 -0.26 22.53 9.04
CA THR A 12 -0.57 21.99 10.37
C THR A 12 -1.66 20.94 10.32
N MET A 13 -1.71 20.08 11.33
CA MET A 13 -2.81 19.11 11.52
C MET A 13 -4.16 19.81 11.71
N ASP A 14 -4.19 21.02 12.29
CA ASP A 14 -5.42 21.77 12.47
C ASP A 14 -6.00 22.26 11.13
N ASN A 15 -5.16 22.73 10.23
CA ASN A 15 -5.59 23.11 8.88
C ASN A 15 -6.06 21.87 8.08
N LEU A 16 -5.38 20.74 8.22
CA LEU A 16 -5.80 19.49 7.59
C LEU A 16 -7.18 19.07 8.12
N ARG A 17 -7.39 19.05 9.44
CA ARG A 17 -8.70 18.75 10.04
C ARG A 17 -9.79 19.72 9.61
N ALA A 18 -9.50 21.02 9.57
CA ALA A 18 -10.45 22.03 9.10
C ALA A 18 -10.89 21.78 7.65
N SER A 19 -9.98 21.30 6.79
CA SER A 19 -10.31 20.90 5.43
C SER A 19 -11.27 19.71 5.40
N PHE A 20 -11.06 18.70 6.24
CA PHE A 20 -11.99 17.57 6.38
C PHE A 20 -13.31 17.96 7.03
N THR A 21 -13.33 18.91 7.99
CA THR A 21 -14.57 19.49 8.52
C THR A 21 -15.40 20.11 7.39
N LYS A 22 -14.75 20.93 6.52
CA LYS A 22 -15.43 21.49 5.36
C LYS A 22 -15.91 20.41 4.36
N PHE A 23 -15.18 19.30 4.21
CA PHE A 23 -15.65 18.18 3.43
C PHE A 23 -16.93 17.58 4.02
N CYS A 24 -17.01 17.41 5.35
CA CYS A 24 -18.23 16.97 6.02
C CYS A 24 -19.39 17.92 5.78
N ASP A 25 -19.17 19.25 5.91
CA ASP A 25 -20.18 20.29 5.66
C ASP A 25 -20.73 20.26 4.22
N ASN A 26 -19.87 19.93 3.25
CA ASN A 26 -20.26 19.85 1.85
C ASN A 26 -20.94 18.52 1.48
N THR A 27 -20.95 17.54 2.38
CA THR A 27 -21.61 16.25 2.14
C THR A 27 -23.13 16.42 2.26
N THR A 28 -23.87 15.90 1.29
CA THR A 28 -25.31 16.17 1.17
C THR A 28 -26.17 15.13 1.87
N ASP A 29 -25.68 13.90 2.13
CA ASP A 29 -26.55 12.81 2.53
C ASP A 29 -25.93 11.89 3.62
N ILE A 30 -24.87 11.15 3.31
CA ILE A 30 -24.29 10.13 4.19
C ILE A 30 -22.79 10.36 4.36
N LEU A 31 -22.30 10.33 5.60
CA LEU A 31 -20.88 10.22 5.92
C LEU A 31 -20.55 8.80 6.39
N VAL A 32 -19.61 8.13 5.72
CA VAL A 32 -19.02 6.87 6.17
C VAL A 32 -17.63 7.17 6.72
N VAL A 33 -17.43 6.95 8.02
CA VAL A 33 -16.24 7.43 8.72
C VAL A 33 -15.61 6.36 9.61
N ASN A 34 -14.27 6.40 9.73
CA ASN A 34 -13.56 5.56 10.70
C ASN A 34 -13.80 6.10 12.13
N GLY A 35 -14.64 5.39 12.90
CA GLY A 35 -14.97 5.80 14.26
C GLY A 35 -13.85 5.55 15.28
N ASP A 36 -12.82 4.77 14.93
CA ASP A 36 -11.62 4.58 15.75
C ASP A 36 -10.60 5.70 15.57
N ASP A 37 -10.76 6.56 14.55
CA ASP A 37 -9.83 7.65 14.27
C ASP A 37 -10.28 8.96 14.93
N GLU A 38 -9.52 9.37 15.95
CA GLU A 38 -9.86 10.55 16.75
C GLU A 38 -9.90 11.84 15.91
N ASN A 39 -8.99 12.00 14.94
CA ASN A 39 -8.97 13.18 14.08
C ASN A 39 -10.20 13.24 13.18
N THR A 40 -10.62 12.11 12.63
CA THR A 40 -11.86 11.99 11.86
C THR A 40 -13.07 12.37 12.71
N MET A 41 -13.20 11.79 13.91
CA MET A 41 -14.33 12.07 14.80
C MET A 41 -14.34 13.53 15.29
N ARG A 42 -13.18 14.15 15.50
CA ARG A 42 -13.08 15.59 15.78
C ARG A 42 -13.55 16.46 14.60
N ALA A 43 -13.17 16.12 13.36
CA ALA A 43 -13.60 16.83 12.18
C ALA A 43 -15.12 16.73 11.97
N VAL A 44 -15.69 15.53 12.13
CA VAL A 44 -17.14 15.29 12.06
C VAL A 44 -17.89 16.08 13.14
N LYS A 45 -17.39 16.05 14.38
CA LYS A 45 -18.01 16.79 15.50
C LYS A 45 -17.94 18.32 15.32
N ALA A 46 -16.89 18.82 14.68
CA ALA A 46 -16.70 20.24 14.40
C ALA A 46 -17.52 20.73 13.20
N SER A 47 -18.02 19.82 12.37
CA SER A 47 -18.86 20.16 11.21
C SER A 47 -20.31 20.46 11.62
N GLY A 48 -21.02 21.12 10.73
CA GLY A 48 -22.47 21.32 10.84
C GLY A 48 -23.29 20.18 10.24
N PHE A 49 -22.67 19.02 9.92
CA PHE A 49 -23.35 17.89 9.30
C PHE A 49 -24.36 17.26 10.26
N ASP A 50 -25.63 17.28 9.89
CA ASP A 50 -26.77 16.87 10.70
C ASP A 50 -27.52 15.64 10.18
N LYS A 51 -26.95 14.95 9.15
CA LYS A 51 -27.57 13.81 8.52
C LYS A 51 -26.95 12.49 8.97
N GLN A 52 -27.05 11.45 8.16
CA GLN A 52 -26.64 10.12 8.53
C GLN A 52 -25.10 9.97 8.61
N ILE A 53 -24.62 9.56 9.79
CA ILE A 53 -23.22 9.17 10.01
C ILE A 53 -23.19 7.66 10.21
N ILE A 54 -22.38 6.98 9.42
CA ILE A 54 -22.11 5.54 9.50
C ILE A 54 -20.67 5.35 9.92
N THR A 55 -20.46 4.74 11.09
CA THR A 55 -19.11 4.44 11.58
C THR A 55 -18.68 3.03 11.17
N PHE A 56 -17.42 2.90 10.79
CA PHE A 56 -16.73 1.63 10.67
C PHE A 56 -15.44 1.65 11.49
N GLY A 57 -14.95 0.49 11.88
CA GLY A 57 -13.73 0.38 12.66
C GLY A 57 -13.36 -1.05 13.01
N LYS A 58 -12.50 -1.22 14.02
CA LYS A 58 -11.93 -2.52 14.39
C LYS A 58 -12.82 -3.33 15.33
N THR A 59 -13.73 -2.68 16.04
CA THR A 59 -14.51 -3.29 17.13
C THR A 59 -15.97 -2.86 17.10
N ASP A 60 -16.79 -3.50 17.93
CA ASP A 60 -18.21 -3.29 18.18
C ASP A 60 -18.59 -1.86 18.67
N LYS A 61 -17.61 -1.01 18.93
CA LYS A 61 -17.83 0.43 19.16
C LYS A 61 -18.30 1.16 17.90
N ASN A 62 -18.15 0.52 16.75
CA ASN A 62 -18.56 1.02 15.45
C ASN A 62 -19.79 0.26 14.93
N ARG A 63 -20.57 0.90 14.05
CA ARG A 63 -21.71 0.23 13.43
C ARG A 63 -21.26 -0.97 12.60
N TYR A 64 -20.21 -0.82 11.78
CA TYR A 64 -19.64 -1.90 10.98
C TYR A 64 -18.22 -2.23 11.44
N TYR A 65 -17.93 -3.50 11.62
CA TYR A 65 -16.61 -3.97 12.07
C TYR A 65 -16.40 -5.43 11.66
N PRO A 66 -15.13 -5.90 11.60
CA PRO A 66 -14.82 -7.28 11.27
C PRO A 66 -14.72 -8.14 12.51
N GLU A 67 -15.22 -9.39 12.45
CA GLU A 67 -14.94 -10.45 13.41
C GLU A 67 -14.40 -11.70 12.71
N ASN A 68 -13.89 -12.66 13.47
CA ASN A 68 -13.42 -13.96 12.98
C ASN A 68 -12.49 -13.83 11.75
N ILE A 69 -11.58 -12.84 11.82
CA ILE A 69 -10.59 -12.61 10.76
C ILE A 69 -9.68 -13.83 10.65
N LYS A 70 -9.64 -14.44 9.48
CA LYS A 70 -8.84 -15.62 9.19
C LYS A 70 -8.02 -15.43 7.92
N ARG A 71 -6.69 -15.49 8.04
CA ARG A 71 -5.81 -15.56 6.89
C ARG A 71 -5.93 -16.95 6.26
N ILE A 72 -6.33 -17.02 5.01
CA ILE A 72 -6.48 -18.27 4.24
C ILE A 72 -5.19 -18.57 3.47
N SER A 73 -4.56 -17.53 2.90
CA SER A 73 -3.26 -17.58 2.24
C SER A 73 -2.55 -16.23 2.41
N ASP A 74 -1.36 -16.09 1.84
CA ASP A 74 -0.63 -14.82 1.86
C ASP A 74 -1.37 -13.68 1.15
N PHE A 75 -2.26 -13.99 0.20
CA PHE A 75 -3.05 -13.03 -0.57
C PHE A 75 -4.55 -13.12 -0.30
N GLN A 76 -5.01 -13.96 0.63
CA GLN A 76 -6.45 -14.09 0.93
C GLN A 76 -6.71 -14.00 2.42
N THR A 77 -7.64 -13.13 2.79
CA THR A 77 -8.16 -13.00 4.14
C THR A 77 -9.68 -13.03 4.10
N ASP A 78 -10.26 -13.86 4.97
CA ASP A 78 -11.69 -13.92 5.21
C ASP A 78 -12.03 -13.29 6.56
N PHE A 79 -13.20 -12.65 6.65
CA PHE A 79 -13.72 -12.14 7.93
C PHE A 79 -15.25 -12.10 7.91
N ASP A 80 -15.85 -12.12 9.10
CA ASP A 80 -17.28 -11.88 9.24
C ASP A 80 -17.52 -10.37 9.34
N LEU A 81 -18.33 -9.82 8.42
CA LEU A 81 -18.81 -8.45 8.51
C LEU A 81 -19.93 -8.38 9.53
N MET A 82 -19.73 -7.55 10.54
CA MET A 82 -20.70 -7.32 11.62
C MET A 82 -21.38 -5.96 11.45
N GLU A 83 -22.68 -5.88 11.81
CA GLU A 83 -23.44 -4.65 11.99
C GLU A 83 -24.14 -4.67 13.34
N ASN A 84 -23.82 -3.74 14.23
CA ASN A 84 -24.46 -3.60 15.55
C ASN A 84 -24.56 -4.92 16.32
N GLY A 85 -23.51 -5.75 16.32
CA GLY A 85 -23.46 -7.04 17.02
C GLY A 85 -24.03 -8.22 16.24
N SER A 86 -24.56 -8.01 15.04
CA SER A 86 -25.13 -9.08 14.20
C SER A 86 -24.24 -9.33 12.99
N LYS A 87 -23.98 -10.61 12.70
CA LYS A 87 -23.27 -10.97 11.46
C LYS A 87 -24.18 -10.72 10.25
N ILE A 88 -23.62 -10.02 9.25
CA ILE A 88 -24.28 -9.75 7.98
C ILE A 88 -23.87 -10.77 6.92
N GLU A 89 -22.53 -10.92 6.72
CA GLU A 89 -21.99 -11.73 5.62
C GLU A 89 -20.56 -12.21 5.96
N ARG A 90 -20.14 -13.31 5.34
CA ARG A 90 -18.75 -13.73 5.31
C ARG A 90 -18.08 -13.09 4.10
N ILE A 91 -17.08 -12.25 4.34
CA ILE A 91 -16.37 -11.51 3.28
C ILE A 91 -15.03 -12.18 3.01
N SER A 92 -14.69 -12.33 1.75
CA SER A 92 -13.37 -12.77 1.26
C SER A 92 -12.72 -11.66 0.46
N ILE A 93 -11.48 -11.31 0.82
CA ILE A 93 -10.67 -10.31 0.10
C ILE A 93 -9.35 -10.94 -0.37
N HIS A 94 -8.90 -10.55 -1.56
CA HIS A 94 -7.67 -11.04 -2.18
C HIS A 94 -6.54 -10.00 -2.18
N VAL A 95 -6.53 -9.13 -1.18
CA VAL A 95 -5.50 -8.11 -0.98
C VAL A 95 -4.83 -8.31 0.39
N PRO A 96 -3.49 -8.32 0.46
CA PRO A 96 -2.78 -8.56 1.70
C PRO A 96 -2.79 -7.35 2.63
N GLY A 97 -2.60 -7.61 3.92
CA GLY A 97 -2.44 -6.58 4.95
C GLY A 97 -3.70 -6.30 5.77
N ALA A 98 -3.52 -6.20 7.08
CA ALA A 98 -4.63 -5.99 8.04
C ALA A 98 -5.41 -4.68 7.80
N HIS A 99 -4.76 -3.65 7.23
CA HIS A 99 -5.42 -2.41 6.86
C HIS A 99 -6.46 -2.61 5.75
N ASN A 100 -6.28 -3.59 4.86
CA ASN A 100 -7.23 -3.89 3.79
C ASN A 100 -8.51 -4.54 4.30
N VAL A 101 -8.48 -5.21 5.44
CA VAL A 101 -9.72 -5.64 6.12
C VAL A 101 -10.57 -4.43 6.49
N LEU A 102 -9.97 -3.37 7.09
CA LEU A 102 -10.70 -2.15 7.42
C LEU A 102 -11.15 -1.37 6.16
N ASN A 103 -10.34 -1.35 5.12
CA ASN A 103 -10.74 -0.76 3.84
C ASN A 103 -11.95 -1.49 3.24
N ALA A 104 -11.97 -2.83 3.34
CA ALA A 104 -13.11 -3.64 2.90
C ALA A 104 -14.36 -3.38 3.76
N VAL A 105 -14.22 -3.26 5.08
CA VAL A 105 -15.35 -2.89 5.97
C VAL A 105 -15.91 -1.51 5.60
N ALA A 106 -15.04 -0.52 5.32
CA ALA A 106 -15.46 0.79 4.85
C ALA A 106 -16.23 0.73 3.51
N ALA A 107 -15.71 -0.07 2.56
CA ALA A 107 -16.37 -0.29 1.27
C ALA A 107 -17.73 -0.99 1.43
N CYS A 108 -17.80 -1.99 2.32
CA CYS A 108 -19.07 -2.66 2.67
C CYS A 108 -20.08 -1.66 3.25
N ALA A 109 -19.66 -0.84 4.22
CA ALA A 109 -20.51 0.16 4.85
C ALA A 109 -21.08 1.16 3.83
N ALA A 110 -20.24 1.64 2.90
CA ALA A 110 -20.67 2.53 1.83
C ALA A 110 -21.63 1.85 0.84
N ALA A 111 -21.34 0.61 0.43
CA ALA A 111 -22.18 -0.15 -0.49
C ALA A 111 -23.55 -0.47 0.14
N LEU A 112 -23.60 -0.90 1.40
CA LEU A 112 -24.84 -1.14 2.14
C LEU A 112 -25.69 0.14 2.25
N ALA A 113 -25.04 1.28 2.50
CA ALA A 113 -25.71 2.58 2.57
C ALA A 113 -26.37 2.98 1.25
N THR A 114 -25.88 2.47 0.12
CA THR A 114 -26.46 2.70 -1.22
C THR A 114 -27.41 1.58 -1.68
N GLY A 115 -27.74 0.62 -0.81
CA GLY A 115 -28.73 -0.45 -1.08
C GLY A 115 -28.17 -1.69 -1.78
N VAL A 116 -26.85 -1.83 -1.87
CA VAL A 116 -26.23 -3.07 -2.40
C VAL A 116 -26.40 -4.18 -1.36
N THR A 117 -26.80 -5.37 -1.80
CA THR A 117 -27.00 -6.51 -0.90
C THR A 117 -25.66 -7.08 -0.40
N PRO A 118 -25.61 -7.66 0.81
CA PRO A 118 -24.40 -8.28 1.36
C PRO A 118 -23.78 -9.33 0.44
N GLU A 119 -24.60 -10.16 -0.19
CA GLU A 119 -24.15 -11.17 -1.16
C GLU A 119 -23.42 -10.54 -2.36
N ASN A 120 -23.98 -9.47 -2.94
CA ASN A 120 -23.37 -8.78 -4.06
C ASN A 120 -22.07 -8.06 -3.66
N ILE A 121 -22.01 -7.55 -2.42
CA ILE A 121 -20.78 -6.96 -1.87
C ILE A 121 -19.68 -8.02 -1.79
N ASN A 122 -19.98 -9.20 -1.20
CA ASN A 122 -19.01 -10.29 -1.11
C ASN A 122 -18.56 -10.76 -2.51
N LYS A 123 -19.49 -10.90 -3.44
CA LYS A 123 -19.17 -11.26 -4.84
C LYS A 123 -18.23 -10.23 -5.49
N GLY A 124 -18.47 -8.94 -5.28
CA GLY A 124 -17.59 -7.88 -5.79
C GLY A 124 -16.20 -7.91 -5.15
N LEU A 125 -16.12 -8.04 -3.83
CA LEU A 125 -14.86 -8.06 -3.10
C LEU A 125 -14.04 -9.34 -3.39
N SER A 126 -14.69 -10.49 -3.57
CA SER A 126 -14.01 -11.75 -3.89
C SER A 126 -13.38 -11.78 -5.30
N THR A 127 -13.79 -10.87 -6.17
CA THR A 127 -13.19 -10.70 -7.51
C THR A 127 -12.23 -9.50 -7.60
N PHE A 128 -12.05 -8.76 -6.50
CA PHE A 128 -11.16 -7.61 -6.43
C PHE A 128 -9.75 -8.03 -5.98
N TRP A 129 -8.77 -7.86 -6.84
CA TRP A 129 -7.37 -8.23 -6.60
C TRP A 129 -6.47 -7.05 -6.20
N GLY A 130 -7.06 -5.94 -5.80
CA GLY A 130 -6.36 -4.73 -5.41
C GLY A 130 -6.42 -3.60 -6.44
N ALA A 131 -6.00 -2.43 -6.02
CA ALA A 131 -5.77 -1.32 -6.95
C ALA A 131 -4.40 -1.52 -7.61
N GLY A 132 -4.29 -1.14 -8.88
CA GLY A 132 -3.02 -1.16 -9.59
C GLY A 132 -1.93 -0.45 -8.79
N ARG A 133 -0.75 -1.03 -8.76
CA ARG A 133 0.40 -0.51 -8.03
C ARG A 133 0.20 -0.37 -6.50
N ARG A 134 -0.63 -1.22 -5.87
CA ARG A 134 -0.82 -1.31 -4.41
C ARG A 134 -0.66 -2.75 -3.96
N PHE A 135 0.58 -3.17 -3.74
CA PHE A 135 0.98 -4.56 -3.52
C PHE A 135 0.40 -5.47 -4.62
N GLU A 136 0.45 -5.00 -5.87
CA GLU A 136 -0.15 -5.67 -7.02
C GLU A 136 0.71 -6.85 -7.43
N ARG A 137 0.16 -8.08 -7.33
CA ARG A 137 0.81 -9.27 -7.85
C ARG A 137 0.66 -9.31 -9.36
N LEU A 138 1.76 -9.11 -10.08
CA LEU A 138 1.78 -9.12 -11.55
C LEU A 138 1.85 -10.54 -12.10
N ALA A 139 2.79 -11.35 -11.59
CA ALA A 139 3.02 -12.72 -12.08
C ALA A 139 3.66 -13.60 -11.02
N THR A 140 3.59 -14.92 -11.24
CA THR A 140 4.44 -15.92 -10.58
C THR A 140 4.99 -16.84 -11.67
N ILE A 141 6.31 -16.82 -11.88
CA ILE A 141 7.01 -17.48 -13.00
C ILE A 141 8.18 -18.26 -12.43
N GLY A 142 8.31 -19.53 -12.74
CA GLY A 142 9.38 -20.40 -12.20
C GLY A 142 9.42 -20.42 -10.65
N GLY A 143 8.29 -20.15 -9.99
CA GLY A 143 8.19 -20.04 -8.53
C GLY A 143 8.70 -18.70 -7.96
N ILE A 144 8.97 -17.71 -8.80
CA ILE A 144 9.33 -16.33 -8.43
C ILE A 144 8.10 -15.44 -8.59
N THR A 145 7.71 -14.73 -7.54
CA THR A 145 6.55 -13.81 -7.58
C THR A 145 7.00 -12.37 -7.76
N VAL A 146 6.44 -11.69 -8.76
CA VAL A 146 6.70 -10.27 -9.06
C VAL A 146 5.52 -9.43 -8.60
N VAL A 147 5.83 -8.39 -7.83
CA VAL A 147 4.86 -7.46 -7.21
C VAL A 147 5.25 -6.03 -7.55
N ASP A 148 4.28 -5.13 -7.79
CA ASP A 148 4.52 -3.68 -7.88
C ASP A 148 3.78 -2.92 -6.78
N ASP A 149 4.46 -1.94 -6.18
CA ASP A 149 3.88 -1.08 -5.15
C ASP A 149 4.27 0.39 -5.36
N TYR A 150 3.32 1.28 -5.17
CA TYR A 150 3.49 2.72 -5.34
C TYR A 150 4.26 3.39 -4.19
N ALA A 151 4.62 2.65 -3.14
CA ALA A 151 5.32 3.15 -1.97
C ALA A 151 6.57 3.94 -2.35
N HIS A 152 6.63 5.19 -1.93
CA HIS A 152 7.67 6.15 -2.30
C HIS A 152 8.08 7.09 -1.14
N HIS A 153 7.55 6.85 0.05
CA HIS A 153 7.97 7.45 1.31
C HIS A 153 8.53 6.36 2.23
N PRO A 154 9.56 6.62 3.07
CA PRO A 154 10.17 5.58 3.91
C PRO A 154 9.16 4.77 4.74
N ALA A 155 8.17 5.45 5.32
CA ALA A 155 7.13 4.77 6.11
C ALA A 155 6.28 3.81 5.27
N GLU A 156 5.94 4.18 4.02
CA GLU A 156 5.22 3.32 3.08
C GLU A 156 6.06 2.13 2.66
N VAL A 157 7.33 2.38 2.25
CA VAL A 157 8.31 1.34 1.90
C VAL A 157 8.46 0.33 3.04
N ALA A 158 8.65 0.82 4.27
CA ALA A 158 8.75 -0.04 5.44
C ALA A 158 7.46 -0.87 5.68
N ALA A 159 6.28 -0.27 5.50
CA ALA A 159 5.00 -0.97 5.68
C ALA A 159 4.83 -2.08 4.64
N THR A 160 5.13 -1.80 3.36
CA THR A 160 5.08 -2.77 2.26
C THR A 160 6.05 -3.92 2.50
N LEU A 161 7.31 -3.62 2.83
CA LEU A 161 8.32 -4.65 3.08
C LEU A 161 8.04 -5.49 4.34
N LYS A 162 7.53 -4.89 5.42
CA LYS A 162 7.08 -5.63 6.60
C LYS A 162 5.92 -6.57 6.27
N THR A 163 4.98 -6.13 5.43
CA THR A 163 3.88 -6.97 4.95
C THR A 163 4.43 -8.18 4.17
N ALA A 164 5.35 -7.96 3.25
CA ALA A 164 6.00 -9.02 2.49
C ALA A 164 6.78 -9.99 3.38
N LYS A 165 7.57 -9.48 4.33
CA LYS A 165 8.36 -10.31 5.27
C LYS A 165 7.50 -11.10 6.25
N ALA A 166 6.26 -10.70 6.50
CA ALA A 166 5.31 -11.46 7.32
C ALA A 166 4.63 -12.60 6.55
N MET A 167 4.82 -12.69 5.24
CA MET A 167 4.33 -13.77 4.40
C MET A 167 5.19 -15.01 4.58
N GLN A 168 4.54 -16.20 4.58
CA GLN A 168 5.21 -17.46 4.89
C GLN A 168 5.61 -18.26 3.66
N ASP A 169 5.02 -17.92 2.51
CA ASP A 169 5.25 -18.66 1.25
C ASP A 169 6.55 -18.26 0.56
N PHE A 170 7.25 -17.22 1.05
CA PHE A 170 8.44 -16.66 0.40
C PHE A 170 9.69 -16.84 1.24
N LYS A 171 10.78 -17.25 0.58
CA LYS A 171 12.10 -17.46 1.20
C LYS A 171 12.87 -16.15 1.36
N ARG A 172 12.82 -15.29 0.33
CA ARG A 172 13.52 -14.00 0.27
C ARG A 172 12.62 -12.95 -0.35
N VAL A 173 12.75 -11.72 0.15
CA VAL A 173 12.10 -10.53 -0.40
C VAL A 173 13.16 -9.63 -1.01
N TRP A 174 12.98 -9.30 -2.29
CA TRP A 174 13.79 -8.33 -3.03
C TRP A 174 13.06 -7.00 -3.08
N ALA A 175 13.69 -5.91 -2.66
CA ALA A 175 13.22 -4.56 -2.88
C ALA A 175 13.94 -3.95 -4.08
N VAL A 176 13.20 -3.63 -5.14
CA VAL A 176 13.69 -2.89 -6.31
C VAL A 176 13.12 -1.49 -6.22
N HIS A 177 13.92 -0.52 -5.75
CA HIS A 177 13.41 0.81 -5.44
C HIS A 177 13.92 1.88 -6.39
N GLN A 178 13.01 2.75 -6.86
CA GLN A 178 13.33 3.99 -7.54
C GLN A 178 13.12 5.17 -6.59
N PRO A 179 14.20 5.81 -6.10
CA PRO A 179 14.04 7.01 -5.31
C PRO A 179 13.33 8.11 -6.13
N PHE A 180 12.43 8.85 -5.49
CA PHE A 180 11.65 9.87 -6.16
C PHE A 180 11.88 11.24 -5.55
N THR A 181 12.31 12.18 -6.38
CA THR A 181 12.84 13.52 -6.18
C THR A 181 14.17 13.58 -5.42
N TYR A 182 15.01 14.52 -5.84
CA TYR A 182 16.32 14.71 -5.22
C TYR A 182 16.20 15.25 -3.79
N SER A 183 15.28 16.21 -3.56
CA SER A 183 15.04 16.81 -2.25
C SER A 183 14.61 15.79 -1.21
N ARG A 184 13.65 14.91 -1.56
CA ARG A 184 13.16 13.85 -0.67
C ARG A 184 14.26 12.83 -0.37
N THR A 185 14.96 12.37 -1.41
CA THR A 185 16.05 11.39 -1.25
C THR A 185 17.14 11.95 -0.36
N PHE A 186 17.53 13.21 -0.53
CA PHE A 186 18.52 13.87 0.32
C PHE A 186 18.06 13.99 1.78
N THR A 187 16.84 14.47 1.99
CA THR A 187 16.31 14.77 3.34
C THR A 187 16.02 13.50 4.14
N LEU A 188 15.55 12.42 3.49
CA LEU A 188 15.10 11.19 4.13
C LEU A 188 16.03 10.00 3.85
N MET A 189 17.29 10.25 3.51
CA MET A 189 18.22 9.21 3.07
C MET A 189 18.41 8.09 4.10
N ASP A 190 18.59 8.43 5.37
CA ASP A 190 18.78 7.45 6.46
C ASP A 190 17.49 6.67 6.75
N ASP A 191 16.34 7.34 6.62
CA ASP A 191 15.04 6.69 6.77
C ASP A 191 14.76 5.71 5.62
N PHE A 192 15.14 6.06 4.38
CA PHE A 192 15.07 5.14 3.24
C PHE A 192 15.99 3.95 3.41
N ALA A 193 17.26 4.17 3.84
CA ALA A 193 18.18 3.08 4.08
C ALA A 193 17.61 2.11 5.11
N SER A 194 17.15 2.61 6.25
CA SER A 194 16.55 1.80 7.32
C SER A 194 15.28 1.05 6.86
N ALA A 195 14.45 1.69 6.03
CA ALA A 195 13.24 1.06 5.49
C ALA A 195 13.55 -0.07 4.51
N LEU A 196 14.53 0.15 3.62
CA LEU A 196 14.92 -0.81 2.59
C LEU A 196 15.67 -2.02 3.17
N GLU A 197 16.43 -1.86 4.26
CA GLU A 197 17.10 -2.97 4.97
C GLU A 197 16.15 -4.05 5.51
N ILE A 198 14.84 -3.81 5.54
CA ILE A 198 13.84 -4.83 5.88
C ILE A 198 13.83 -5.96 4.85
N ALA A 199 14.15 -5.67 3.59
CA ALA A 199 14.26 -6.67 2.53
C ALA A 199 15.55 -7.49 2.63
N ASP A 200 15.55 -8.72 2.09
CA ASP A 200 16.75 -9.58 2.06
C ASP A 200 17.74 -9.14 0.98
N LYS A 201 17.24 -8.52 -0.07
CA LYS A 201 18.04 -7.98 -1.19
C LYS A 201 17.49 -6.62 -1.59
N VAL A 202 18.38 -5.68 -1.83
CA VAL A 202 18.02 -4.31 -2.27
C VAL A 202 18.73 -3.98 -3.56
N VAL A 203 17.96 -3.50 -4.52
CA VAL A 203 18.47 -3.01 -5.81
C VAL A 203 17.84 -1.65 -6.08
N LEU A 204 18.66 -0.66 -6.41
CA LEU A 204 18.23 0.70 -6.72
C LEU A 204 18.36 0.99 -8.21
N THR A 205 17.43 1.78 -8.72
CA THR A 205 17.56 2.48 -10.00
C THR A 205 18.06 3.91 -9.77
N GLU A 206 18.28 4.68 -10.83
CA GLU A 206 18.52 6.12 -10.70
C GLU A 206 17.34 6.87 -10.09
N ILE A 207 17.67 7.99 -9.40
CA ILE A 207 16.66 8.89 -8.83
C ILE A 207 15.81 9.46 -9.95
N MET A 208 14.49 9.34 -9.86
CA MET A 208 13.58 10.07 -10.72
C MET A 208 13.39 11.49 -10.17
N GLY A 209 14.10 12.46 -10.77
CA GLY A 209 14.06 13.85 -10.32
C GLY A 209 12.70 14.55 -10.52
N SER A 210 11.84 14.01 -11.41
CA SER A 210 10.56 14.63 -11.77
C SER A 210 10.78 16.07 -12.29
N ARG A 211 10.31 17.08 -11.58
CA ARG A 211 10.46 18.50 -11.94
C ARG A 211 11.68 19.16 -11.29
N GLU A 212 12.40 18.44 -10.44
CA GLU A 212 13.56 18.97 -9.72
C GLU A 212 14.85 18.83 -10.57
N LYS A 213 15.73 19.80 -10.41
CA LYS A 213 17.13 19.67 -10.79
C LYS A 213 17.93 19.20 -9.60
N ASN A 214 18.97 18.38 -9.81
CA ASN A 214 19.83 17.89 -8.73
C ASN A 214 20.74 19.01 -8.18
N THR A 215 20.16 19.87 -7.35
CA THR A 215 20.91 20.93 -6.62
C THR A 215 21.48 20.43 -5.29
N TYR A 216 21.09 19.25 -4.85
CA TYR A 216 21.54 18.61 -3.63
C TYR A 216 22.80 17.77 -3.84
N ASN A 217 23.22 17.57 -5.07
CA ASN A 217 24.34 16.69 -5.45
C ASN A 217 24.18 15.28 -4.85
N VAL A 218 22.96 14.71 -4.90
CA VAL A 218 22.59 13.42 -4.35
C VAL A 218 22.30 12.42 -5.49
N TYR A 219 22.78 11.19 -5.32
CA TYR A 219 22.66 10.12 -6.32
C TYR A 219 22.18 8.82 -5.65
N SER A 220 21.60 7.91 -6.44
CA SER A 220 21.22 6.59 -5.94
C SER A 220 22.39 5.79 -5.36
N ALA A 221 23.60 6.03 -5.87
CA ALA A 221 24.82 5.46 -5.33
C ALA A 221 25.07 5.84 -3.86
N ASP A 222 24.71 7.07 -3.44
CA ASP A 222 24.87 7.54 -2.07
C ASP A 222 23.93 6.78 -1.12
N LEU A 223 22.70 6.54 -1.56
CA LEU A 223 21.75 5.71 -0.80
C LEU A 223 22.20 4.24 -0.77
N ALA A 224 22.67 3.70 -1.90
CA ALA A 224 23.17 2.33 -1.97
C ALA A 224 24.35 2.08 -1.05
N ALA A 225 25.24 3.07 -0.88
CA ALA A 225 26.38 2.99 0.02
C ALA A 225 26.00 2.86 1.51
N LYS A 226 24.78 3.28 1.89
CA LYS A 226 24.26 3.16 3.25
C LYS A 226 23.61 1.80 3.56
N ILE A 227 23.30 1.01 2.54
CA ILE A 227 22.55 -0.25 2.68
C ILE A 227 23.48 -1.43 2.43
N PRO A 228 23.79 -2.28 3.42
CA PRO A 228 24.69 -3.41 3.25
C PRO A 228 24.27 -4.34 2.11
N GLY A 229 25.18 -4.58 1.16
CA GLY A 229 24.94 -5.50 0.03
C GLY A 229 23.99 -4.96 -1.05
N CYS A 230 23.52 -3.72 -0.94
CA CYS A 230 22.72 -3.08 -1.97
C CYS A 230 23.47 -3.01 -3.30
N LYS A 231 22.71 -3.18 -4.38
CA LYS A 231 23.19 -2.94 -5.75
C LYS A 231 22.47 -1.75 -6.34
N TRP A 232 23.17 -1.04 -7.20
CA TRP A 232 22.63 0.08 -7.93
C TRP A 232 23.05 -0.01 -9.40
N PHE A 233 22.13 0.32 -10.28
CA PHE A 233 22.37 0.32 -11.74
C PHE A 233 21.73 1.55 -12.40
N PRO A 234 22.38 2.11 -13.45
CA PRO A 234 21.90 3.33 -14.08
C PRO A 234 20.68 3.14 -14.97
N THR A 235 20.39 1.93 -15.43
CA THR A 235 19.28 1.66 -16.35
C THR A 235 18.32 0.60 -15.81
N PHE A 236 17.07 0.69 -16.22
CA PHE A 236 16.04 -0.29 -15.87
C PHE A 236 16.36 -1.69 -16.43
N GLU A 237 16.97 -1.75 -17.60
CA GLU A 237 17.38 -3.03 -18.22
C GLU A 237 18.44 -3.75 -17.38
N GLU A 238 19.46 -3.03 -16.89
CA GLU A 238 20.49 -3.60 -16.04
C GLU A 238 19.93 -4.08 -14.70
N VAL A 239 19.00 -3.29 -14.09
CA VAL A 239 18.30 -3.69 -12.89
C VAL A 239 17.50 -4.98 -13.13
N ALA A 240 16.69 -5.00 -14.19
CA ALA A 240 15.81 -6.12 -14.49
C ALA A 240 16.61 -7.41 -14.76
N ARG A 241 17.70 -7.34 -15.54
CA ARG A 241 18.58 -8.48 -15.79
C ARG A 241 19.24 -8.96 -14.52
N TYR A 242 19.83 -8.07 -13.73
CA TYR A 242 20.49 -8.45 -12.49
C TYR A 242 19.51 -9.18 -11.54
N VAL A 243 18.31 -8.65 -11.37
CA VAL A 243 17.30 -9.24 -10.49
C VAL A 243 16.84 -10.60 -11.03
N ALA A 244 16.48 -10.72 -12.31
CA ALA A 244 15.99 -11.94 -12.92
C ALA A 244 17.04 -13.06 -12.95
N ASP A 245 18.33 -12.71 -13.14
CA ASP A 245 19.43 -13.67 -13.16
C ASP A 245 19.76 -14.24 -11.77
N ASN A 246 19.55 -13.46 -10.71
CA ASN A 246 19.91 -13.81 -9.33
C ASN A 246 18.72 -14.22 -8.46
N ALA A 247 17.49 -14.07 -8.95
CA ALA A 247 16.30 -14.54 -8.26
C ALA A 247 16.12 -16.05 -8.42
N GLU A 248 15.59 -16.69 -7.37
CA GLU A 248 15.40 -18.13 -7.28
C GLU A 248 13.95 -18.46 -6.90
N SER A 249 13.54 -19.69 -7.17
CA SER A 249 12.19 -20.18 -6.77
C SER A 249 11.95 -20.00 -5.27
N GLY A 250 10.84 -19.38 -4.95
CA GLY A 250 10.45 -18.95 -3.60
C GLY A 250 10.79 -17.51 -3.28
N ASP A 251 11.38 -16.74 -4.20
CA ASP A 251 11.61 -15.30 -4.02
C ASP A 251 10.36 -14.49 -4.35
N MET A 252 10.17 -13.39 -3.61
CA MET A 252 9.28 -12.30 -3.98
C MET A 252 10.11 -11.09 -4.41
N ILE A 253 9.84 -10.55 -5.57
CA ILE A 253 10.44 -9.32 -6.09
C ILE A 253 9.40 -8.22 -6.02
N ILE A 254 9.69 -7.12 -5.33
CA ILE A 254 8.76 -5.97 -5.20
C ILE A 254 9.43 -4.74 -5.79
N THR A 255 8.84 -4.18 -6.85
CA THR A 255 9.18 -2.83 -7.31
C THR A 255 8.49 -1.79 -6.46
N LEU A 256 9.23 -0.75 -6.03
CA LEU A 256 8.80 0.27 -5.06
C LEU A 256 9.06 1.66 -5.62
N GLY A 257 8.00 2.45 -5.78
CA GLY A 257 8.15 3.84 -6.21
C GLY A 257 6.95 4.39 -7.00
N CYS A 258 6.72 5.69 -6.91
CA CYS A 258 5.65 6.40 -7.63
C CYS A 258 6.02 6.81 -9.06
N GLY A 259 7.29 6.58 -9.45
CA GLY A 259 7.78 6.83 -10.80
C GLY A 259 7.56 5.64 -11.75
N ASP A 260 8.52 5.45 -12.63
CA ASP A 260 8.46 4.49 -13.74
C ASP A 260 8.96 3.09 -13.38
N VAL A 261 9.31 2.82 -12.12
CA VAL A 261 9.89 1.55 -11.67
C VAL A 261 9.04 0.31 -11.98
N TYR A 262 7.72 0.47 -12.11
CA TYR A 262 6.83 -0.60 -12.56
C TYR A 262 7.25 -1.20 -13.92
N LYS A 263 7.94 -0.42 -14.78
CA LYS A 263 8.50 -0.92 -16.04
C LYS A 263 9.60 -1.96 -15.81
N VAL A 264 10.33 -1.85 -14.69
CA VAL A 264 11.31 -2.86 -14.28
C VAL A 264 10.61 -4.17 -13.93
N ALA A 265 9.47 -4.10 -13.23
CA ALA A 265 8.68 -5.30 -12.90
C ALA A 265 8.24 -6.04 -14.17
N PHE A 266 7.68 -5.33 -15.15
CA PHE A 266 7.31 -5.94 -16.43
C PHE A 266 8.50 -6.52 -17.18
N ARG A 267 9.65 -5.82 -17.16
CA ARG A 267 10.85 -6.33 -17.81
C ARG A 267 11.42 -7.58 -17.11
N ILE A 268 11.36 -7.62 -15.78
CA ILE A 268 11.70 -8.83 -15.01
C ILE A 268 10.78 -9.98 -15.42
N GLU A 269 9.47 -9.73 -15.51
CA GLU A 269 8.49 -10.72 -15.94
C GLU A 269 8.84 -11.32 -17.32
N GLU A 270 9.13 -10.47 -18.31
CA GLU A 270 9.53 -10.91 -19.65
C GLU A 270 10.78 -11.81 -19.61
N ILE A 271 11.84 -11.37 -18.90
CA ILE A 271 13.08 -12.15 -18.78
C ILE A 271 12.84 -13.50 -18.08
N LEU A 272 12.01 -13.51 -17.03
CA LEU A 272 11.68 -14.75 -16.35
C LEU A 272 10.87 -15.71 -17.24
N ARG A 273 9.91 -15.20 -18.03
CA ARG A 273 9.16 -16.01 -19.02
C ARG A 273 10.10 -16.63 -20.05
N GLU A 274 11.04 -15.84 -20.60
CA GLU A 274 12.08 -16.35 -21.51
C GLU A 274 12.93 -17.45 -20.85
N LYS A 275 13.33 -17.23 -19.58
CA LYS A 275 14.21 -18.16 -18.82
C LYS A 275 13.53 -19.50 -18.49
N TYR A 276 12.23 -19.48 -18.18
CA TYR A 276 11.48 -20.67 -17.73
C TYR A 276 10.57 -21.26 -18.80
N GLY A 277 10.41 -20.61 -19.96
CA GLY A 277 9.61 -21.11 -21.09
C GLY A 277 8.10 -21.05 -20.83
N GLU A 278 7.65 -20.01 -20.10
CA GLU A 278 6.24 -19.79 -19.76
C GLU A 278 5.62 -18.61 -20.56
#